data_7dc40ae391dabb525e0fb5fe7d9662bf
#
_entry.id   7dc40ae391dabb525e0fb5fe7d9662bf
#
_cell.length_a   1.000
_cell.length_b   1.000
_cell.length_c   1.000
_cell.angle_alpha   90.00
_cell.angle_beta   90.00
_cell.angle_gamma   90.00
#
_symmetry.space_group_name_H-M   'P 1'
#
loop_
_entity.id
_entity.type
_entity.pdbx_description
1 polymer ?
#
loop_
_entity_poly.entity_id
_entity_poly.type
_entity_poly.pdbx_seq_one_letter_code
_entity_poly.pdbx_strand_id
1 'polypeptide(L)'
;SRPVYDDDDLVRYVDQAGRAGKAAVLEVHRDGQTITLTIKPVLCSQTKRYRIGLYVRDIAAGVGTMTFYDPLTRQYGALGHVITSASNSTPMSIPDGRIVKASVAGINQGKPGQPGEKIGTWRTPSDLIGNIESNTPFGIVGVLNDDIAPNPYFNEPIPVGLRDTVREGQAQIYTVLEGDRIEAFDIEIVDVNHNQDQAGPKSLKVKVTDPRLLQKSGGIVQGMSGSPIVQDGRLIGAITHVLINDPIHGYGVFIEWMLQNTTIIEGFGVETGRATQSKLAA
;
A
#
# COMPACT_ATOMS: atom_id res chain seq x y z
N SER A 1 -20.33 10.08 -26.66
CA SER A 1 -19.39 10.36 -25.56
C SER A 1 -17.99 9.92 -25.99
N ARG A 2 -16.97 10.56 -25.42
CA ARG A 2 -15.57 10.16 -25.58
C ARG A 2 -15.07 9.78 -24.21
N PRO A 3 -14.36 8.65 -24.04
CA PRO A 3 -13.78 8.32 -22.76
C PRO A 3 -12.72 9.35 -22.35
N VAL A 4 -12.57 9.56 -21.05
CA VAL A 4 -11.54 10.39 -20.42
C VAL A 4 -10.61 9.42 -19.70
N TYR A 5 -9.36 9.31 -20.14
CA TYR A 5 -8.39 8.39 -19.58
C TYR A 5 -7.43 9.07 -18.60
N ASP A 6 -7.22 10.38 -18.76
CA ASP A 6 -6.32 11.20 -17.94
C ASP A 6 -6.83 12.65 -17.81
N ASP A 7 -6.13 13.47 -17.04
CA ASP A 7 -6.48 14.87 -16.85
C ASP A 7 -6.27 15.71 -18.12
N ASP A 8 -5.29 15.36 -18.96
CA ASP A 8 -5.05 16.02 -20.26
C ASP A 8 -6.21 15.82 -21.22
N ASP A 9 -6.82 14.64 -21.26
CA ASP A 9 -8.05 14.38 -22.02
C ASP A 9 -9.19 15.29 -21.56
N LEU A 10 -9.42 15.36 -20.24
CA LEU A 10 -10.46 16.21 -19.68
C LEU A 10 -10.22 17.69 -20.03
N VAL A 11 -8.99 18.18 -19.81
CA VAL A 11 -8.60 19.56 -20.13
C VAL A 11 -8.82 19.86 -21.62
N ARG A 12 -8.41 18.96 -22.49
CA ARG A 12 -8.55 19.09 -23.95
C ARG A 12 -10.02 19.13 -24.38
N TYR A 13 -10.86 18.23 -23.91
CA TYR A 13 -12.27 18.17 -24.27
C TYR A 13 -13.06 19.37 -23.73
N VAL A 14 -12.77 19.81 -22.52
CA VAL A 14 -13.38 21.03 -21.93
C VAL A 14 -12.97 22.28 -22.72
N ASP A 15 -11.69 22.45 -23.07
CA ASP A 15 -11.24 23.60 -23.87
C ASP A 15 -11.87 23.59 -25.26
N GLN A 16 -11.97 22.44 -25.92
CA GLN A 16 -12.65 22.30 -27.21
C GLN A 16 -14.13 22.69 -27.12
N ALA A 17 -14.84 22.23 -26.10
CA ALA A 17 -16.24 22.59 -25.89
C ALA A 17 -16.42 24.12 -25.70
N GLY A 18 -15.56 24.73 -24.83
CA GLY A 18 -15.59 26.15 -24.58
C GLY A 18 -15.26 27.00 -25.82
N ARG A 19 -14.28 26.62 -26.62
CA ARG A 19 -13.94 27.28 -27.90
C ARG A 19 -15.10 27.20 -28.91
N ALA A 20 -15.84 26.10 -28.88
CA ALA A 20 -17.03 25.92 -29.72
C ALA A 20 -18.28 26.63 -29.17
N GLY A 21 -18.19 27.36 -28.04
CA GLY A 21 -19.32 27.99 -27.39
C GLY A 21 -20.35 27.00 -26.80
N LYS A 22 -19.96 25.74 -26.60
CA LYS A 22 -20.83 24.66 -26.11
C LYS A 22 -20.58 24.35 -24.66
N ALA A 23 -21.59 23.84 -23.97
CA ALA A 23 -21.41 23.24 -22.65
C ALA A 23 -20.66 21.91 -22.77
N ALA A 24 -19.83 21.61 -21.77
CA ALA A 24 -19.25 20.29 -21.57
C ALA A 24 -20.28 19.40 -20.87
N VAL A 25 -20.58 18.25 -21.45
CA VAL A 25 -21.44 17.23 -20.84
C VAL A 25 -20.55 16.11 -20.35
N LEU A 26 -20.52 15.92 -19.05
CA LEU A 26 -19.69 14.94 -18.36
C LEU A 26 -20.57 13.82 -17.82
N GLU A 27 -20.21 12.58 -18.10
CA GLU A 27 -20.75 11.40 -17.46
C GLU A 27 -19.80 11.01 -16.32
N VAL A 28 -20.28 11.02 -15.10
CA VAL A 28 -19.47 10.89 -13.88
C VAL A 28 -20.00 9.71 -13.07
N HIS A 29 -19.10 8.79 -12.70
CA HIS A 29 -19.40 7.74 -11.74
C HIS A 29 -19.15 8.27 -10.31
N ARG A 30 -20.21 8.28 -9.48
CA ARG A 30 -20.16 8.69 -8.09
C ARG A 30 -21.06 7.81 -7.24
N ASP A 31 -20.52 7.25 -6.14
CA ASP A 31 -21.25 6.40 -5.18
C ASP A 31 -21.99 5.23 -5.88
N GLY A 32 -21.33 4.60 -6.86
CA GLY A 32 -21.90 3.49 -7.65
C GLY A 32 -22.96 3.89 -8.67
N GLN A 33 -23.22 5.18 -8.83
CA GLN A 33 -24.19 5.70 -9.81
C GLN A 33 -23.51 6.48 -10.91
N THR A 34 -24.08 6.42 -12.10
CA THR A 34 -23.65 7.25 -13.23
C THR A 34 -24.56 8.49 -13.29
N ILE A 35 -23.96 9.67 -13.16
CA ILE A 35 -24.66 10.96 -13.24
C ILE A 35 -24.16 11.76 -14.43
N THR A 36 -25.08 12.47 -15.12
CA THR A 36 -24.73 13.36 -16.21
C THR A 36 -24.73 14.81 -15.71
N LEU A 37 -23.61 15.48 -15.89
CA LEU A 37 -23.43 16.90 -15.51
C LEU A 37 -23.21 17.74 -16.76
N THR A 38 -23.97 18.84 -16.88
CA THR A 38 -23.78 19.82 -17.95
C THR A 38 -23.18 21.09 -17.37
N ILE A 39 -21.96 21.43 -17.79
CA ILE A 39 -21.19 22.54 -17.23
C ILE A 39 -20.76 23.47 -18.36
N LYS A 40 -20.94 24.77 -18.19
CA LYS A 40 -20.46 25.77 -19.16
C LYS A 40 -18.99 26.10 -18.87
N PRO A 41 -18.06 25.83 -19.77
CA PRO A 41 -16.66 26.20 -19.58
C PRO A 41 -16.49 27.74 -19.61
N VAL A 42 -15.58 28.25 -18.79
CA VAL A 42 -15.23 29.67 -18.70
C VAL A 42 -13.78 29.87 -19.14
N LEU A 43 -13.52 30.93 -19.90
CA LEU A 43 -12.19 31.27 -20.32
C LEU A 43 -11.34 31.75 -19.13
N CYS A 44 -10.29 31.01 -18.83
CA CYS A 44 -9.31 31.39 -17.82
C CYS A 44 -8.38 32.47 -18.35
N SER A 45 -8.33 33.60 -17.69
CA SER A 45 -7.52 34.77 -18.11
C SER A 45 -6.01 34.48 -18.06
N GLN A 46 -5.57 33.64 -17.12
CA GLN A 46 -4.16 33.30 -16.94
C GLN A 46 -3.66 32.30 -18.00
N THR A 47 -4.42 31.20 -18.21
CA THR A 47 -3.96 30.10 -19.09
C THR A 47 -4.47 30.24 -20.52
N LYS A 48 -5.39 31.19 -20.79
CA LYS A 48 -6.05 31.38 -22.09
C LYS A 48 -6.78 30.12 -22.62
N ARG A 49 -7.15 29.21 -21.70
CA ARG A 49 -7.92 27.99 -21.98
C ARG A 49 -9.27 28.04 -21.27
N TYR A 50 -10.25 27.37 -21.85
CA TYR A 50 -11.54 27.18 -21.19
C TYR A 50 -11.45 26.12 -20.11
N ARG A 51 -12.00 26.40 -18.93
CA ARG A 51 -11.96 25.55 -17.73
C ARG A 51 -13.34 25.47 -17.06
N ILE A 52 -13.54 24.44 -16.25
CA ILE A 52 -14.78 24.22 -15.49
C ILE A 52 -14.59 24.41 -13.98
N GLY A 53 -13.42 24.89 -13.55
CA GLY A 53 -13.16 25.21 -12.14
C GLY A 53 -12.95 23.98 -11.24
N LEU A 54 -12.58 22.84 -11.81
CA LEU A 54 -12.24 21.63 -11.05
C LEU A 54 -10.72 21.50 -10.90
N TYR A 55 -10.32 20.99 -9.74
CA TYR A 55 -9.01 20.38 -9.55
C TYR A 55 -9.18 18.88 -9.76
N VAL A 56 -8.47 18.34 -10.72
CA VAL A 56 -8.52 16.93 -11.09
C VAL A 56 -7.25 16.25 -10.63
N ARG A 57 -7.36 15.03 -10.16
CA ARG A 57 -6.25 14.11 -9.96
C ARG A 57 -6.53 12.88 -10.81
N ASP A 58 -5.62 12.55 -11.68
CA ASP A 58 -5.67 11.35 -12.52
C ASP A 58 -4.83 10.22 -11.94
N ILE A 59 -3.73 10.54 -11.26
CA ILE A 59 -2.80 9.58 -10.69
C ILE A 59 -2.61 9.85 -9.20
N ALA A 60 -2.78 8.81 -8.39
CA ALA A 60 -2.27 8.74 -7.04
C ALA A 60 -1.13 7.71 -7.03
N ALA A 61 0.09 8.15 -6.79
CA ALA A 61 1.25 7.30 -6.68
C ALA A 61 1.83 7.36 -5.28
N GLY A 62 2.36 6.23 -4.80
CA GLY A 62 3.02 6.14 -3.50
C GLY A 62 4.03 5.01 -3.48
N VAL A 63 4.96 5.07 -2.53
CA VAL A 63 5.92 4.00 -2.27
C VAL A 63 5.44 3.19 -1.08
N GLY A 64 5.48 1.87 -1.21
CA GLY A 64 5.13 0.93 -0.15
C GLY A 64 5.94 -0.34 -0.25
N THR A 65 5.67 -1.27 0.65
CA THR A 65 6.32 -2.58 0.68
C THR A 65 5.27 -3.67 0.52
N MET A 66 5.59 -4.66 -0.29
CA MET A 66 4.81 -5.90 -0.39
C MET A 66 5.08 -6.73 0.87
N THR A 67 4.01 -7.15 1.53
CA THR A 67 4.08 -7.92 2.78
C THR A 67 4.26 -9.41 2.52
N PHE A 68 3.48 -9.93 1.59
CA PHE A 68 3.50 -11.33 1.21
C PHE A 68 3.09 -11.51 -0.25
N TYR A 69 3.44 -12.66 -0.76
CA TYR A 69 3.09 -13.18 -2.06
C TYR A 69 2.82 -14.68 -1.93
N ASP A 70 1.73 -15.14 -2.51
CA ASP A 70 1.41 -16.56 -2.62
C ASP A 70 1.79 -17.08 -4.01
N PRO A 71 2.79 -17.97 -4.12
CA PRO A 71 3.26 -18.46 -5.42
C PRO A 71 2.24 -19.34 -6.16
N LEU A 72 1.22 -19.86 -5.47
CA LEU A 72 0.20 -20.70 -6.11
C LEU A 72 -0.85 -19.88 -6.82
N THR A 73 -1.35 -18.81 -6.19
CA THR A 73 -2.41 -17.95 -6.70
C THR A 73 -1.90 -16.67 -7.34
N ARG A 74 -0.64 -16.32 -7.12
CA ARG A 74 -0.02 -15.03 -7.43
C ARG A 74 -0.65 -13.84 -6.71
N GLN A 75 -1.51 -14.09 -5.74
CA GLN A 75 -2.05 -13.04 -4.91
C GLN A 75 -0.96 -12.47 -4.00
N TYR A 76 -1.03 -11.16 -3.80
CA TYR A 76 -0.15 -10.45 -2.89
C TYR A 76 -0.96 -9.55 -1.95
N GLY A 77 -0.37 -9.22 -0.81
CA GLY A 77 -0.83 -8.17 0.09
C GLY A 77 0.31 -7.18 0.37
N ALA A 78 -0.04 -5.90 0.49
CA ALA A 78 0.93 -4.83 0.71
C ALA A 78 0.37 -3.72 1.61
N LEU A 79 1.24 -2.85 2.13
CA LEU A 79 0.95 -1.64 2.92
C LEU A 79 0.45 -1.88 4.34
N GLY A 80 -0.42 -2.86 4.59
CA GLY A 80 -1.03 -3.09 5.91
C GLY A 80 -2.03 -2.04 6.36
N HIS A 81 -2.35 -1.05 5.53
CA HIS A 81 -3.34 0.00 5.77
C HIS A 81 -3.96 0.48 4.46
N VAL A 82 -5.13 1.11 4.57
CA VAL A 82 -5.87 1.67 3.43
C VAL A 82 -5.12 2.83 2.76
N ILE A 83 -5.22 2.93 1.44
CA ILE A 83 -4.85 4.14 0.70
C ILE A 83 -6.01 5.14 0.79
N THR A 84 -5.72 6.32 1.29
CA THR A 84 -6.71 7.40 1.45
C THR A 84 -6.39 8.60 0.57
N SER A 85 -7.43 9.36 0.23
CA SER A 85 -7.26 10.65 -0.42
C SER A 85 -6.58 11.64 0.53
N ALA A 86 -5.54 12.33 0.05
CA ALA A 86 -4.84 13.35 0.83
C ALA A 86 -5.70 14.58 1.16
N SER A 87 -6.83 14.78 0.47
CA SER A 87 -7.69 15.96 0.67
C SER A 87 -8.71 15.79 1.80
N ASN A 88 -9.20 14.57 2.04
CA ASN A 88 -10.29 14.32 2.98
C ASN A 88 -10.12 13.03 3.80
N SER A 89 -8.97 12.35 3.66
CA SER A 89 -8.67 11.09 4.36
C SER A 89 -9.70 9.97 4.14
N THR A 90 -10.51 10.04 3.08
CA THR A 90 -11.44 8.96 2.74
C THR A 90 -10.73 7.87 1.96
N PRO A 91 -11.14 6.59 2.12
CA PRO A 91 -10.61 5.50 1.30
C PRO A 91 -10.77 5.79 -0.19
N MET A 92 -9.70 5.56 -0.95
CA MET A 92 -9.73 5.75 -2.40
C MET A 92 -10.32 4.51 -3.08
N SER A 93 -11.24 4.74 -4.03
CA SER A 93 -11.58 3.73 -5.02
C SER A 93 -10.47 3.67 -6.06
N ILE A 94 -9.95 2.48 -6.33
CA ILE A 94 -8.78 2.28 -7.22
C ILE A 94 -9.18 1.23 -8.29
N PRO A 95 -10.08 1.59 -9.24
CA PRO A 95 -10.62 0.63 -10.21
C PRO A 95 -9.56 0.08 -11.19
N ASP A 96 -8.53 0.88 -11.49
CA ASP A 96 -7.44 0.52 -12.41
C ASP A 96 -6.08 0.62 -11.70
N GLY A 97 -6.04 0.24 -10.43
CA GLY A 97 -4.84 0.27 -9.62
C GLY A 97 -3.76 -0.66 -10.17
N ARG A 98 -2.53 -0.18 -10.16
CA ARG A 98 -1.37 -0.93 -10.66
C ARG A 98 -0.24 -0.85 -9.66
N ILE A 99 0.53 -1.93 -9.56
CA ILE A 99 1.79 -1.92 -8.84
C ILE A 99 2.94 -2.03 -9.83
N VAL A 100 3.98 -1.25 -9.53
CA VAL A 100 5.22 -1.24 -10.30
C VAL A 100 6.39 -1.54 -9.37
N LYS A 101 7.38 -2.24 -9.89
CA LYS A 101 8.62 -2.46 -9.16
C LYS A 101 9.33 -1.11 -9.02
N ALA A 102 9.63 -0.71 -7.78
CA ALA A 102 10.38 0.50 -7.49
C ALA A 102 11.76 0.17 -6.93
N SER A 103 12.74 0.99 -7.27
CA SER A 103 14.06 0.99 -6.66
C SER A 103 14.16 2.16 -5.68
N VAL A 104 14.76 1.95 -4.51
CA VAL A 104 14.96 3.01 -3.52
C VAL A 104 16.20 3.82 -3.88
N ALA A 105 16.01 5.06 -4.35
CA ALA A 105 17.09 5.97 -4.70
C ALA A 105 17.71 6.68 -3.49
N GLY A 106 16.94 6.80 -2.39
CA GLY A 106 17.39 7.46 -1.17
C GLY A 106 16.35 7.42 -0.07
N ILE A 107 16.74 7.90 1.10
CA ILE A 107 15.86 8.01 2.27
C ILE A 107 16.03 9.39 2.88
N ASN A 108 14.92 10.09 3.05
CA ASN A 108 14.84 11.24 3.95
C ASN A 108 14.64 10.72 5.36
N GLN A 109 15.60 10.98 6.26
CA GLN A 109 15.55 10.48 7.62
C GLN A 109 14.36 11.04 8.39
N GLY A 110 13.69 10.16 9.17
CA GLY A 110 12.70 10.55 10.15
C GLY A 110 13.35 11.24 11.37
N LYS A 111 12.67 12.28 11.86
CA LYS A 111 13.01 12.98 13.10
C LYS A 111 11.73 13.23 13.89
N PRO A 112 11.80 13.40 15.22
CA PRO A 112 10.63 13.77 16.00
C PRO A 112 9.88 14.96 15.39
N GLY A 113 8.59 14.80 15.09
CA GLY A 113 7.74 15.79 14.43
C GLY A 113 7.89 15.88 12.90
N GLN A 114 8.82 15.16 12.29
CA GLN A 114 9.06 15.14 10.85
C GLN A 114 9.20 13.68 10.38
N PRO A 115 8.13 13.07 9.84
CA PRO A 115 8.23 11.72 9.31
C PRO A 115 9.19 11.71 8.11
N GLY A 116 10.08 10.71 8.10
CA GLY A 116 10.95 10.46 6.95
C GLY A 116 10.21 9.70 5.85
N GLU A 117 10.88 9.55 4.70
CA GLU A 117 10.31 8.83 3.55
C GLU A 117 11.38 8.13 2.71
N LYS A 118 11.01 7.04 2.05
CA LYS A 118 11.79 6.43 0.98
C LYS A 118 11.51 7.16 -0.32
N ILE A 119 12.55 7.51 -1.06
CA ILE A 119 12.47 8.07 -2.40
C ILE A 119 12.56 6.92 -3.39
N GLY A 120 11.42 6.56 -3.99
CA GLY A 120 11.34 5.51 -4.99
C GLY A 120 11.52 6.05 -6.41
N THR A 121 12.14 5.24 -7.27
CA THR A 121 12.22 5.46 -8.72
C THR A 121 11.70 4.22 -9.44
N TRP A 122 10.99 4.43 -10.55
CA TRP A 122 10.47 3.36 -11.40
C TRP A 122 10.47 3.77 -12.87
N ARG A 123 10.40 2.78 -13.77
CA ARG A 123 10.33 2.98 -15.22
C ARG A 123 9.05 2.35 -15.75
N THR A 124 8.09 3.16 -16.09
CA THR A 124 6.87 2.69 -16.75
C THR A 124 7.06 2.67 -18.27
N PRO A 125 6.52 1.68 -19.00
CA PRO A 125 5.69 0.57 -18.53
C PRO A 125 6.45 -0.71 -18.11
N SER A 126 7.77 -0.75 -18.20
CA SER A 126 8.57 -1.98 -18.04
C SER A 126 8.58 -2.54 -16.62
N ASP A 127 8.28 -1.71 -15.62
CA ASP A 127 8.30 -2.10 -14.21
C ASP A 127 6.91 -2.50 -13.67
N LEU A 128 5.89 -2.58 -14.55
CA LEU A 128 4.55 -3.03 -14.16
C LEU A 128 4.59 -4.51 -13.79
N ILE A 129 4.26 -4.82 -12.53
CA ILE A 129 4.33 -6.19 -11.99
C ILE A 129 2.97 -6.76 -11.57
N GLY A 130 1.91 -5.95 -11.47
CA GLY A 130 0.58 -6.46 -11.09
C GLY A 130 -0.48 -5.37 -11.02
N ASN A 131 -1.70 -5.80 -10.69
CA ASN A 131 -2.86 -4.95 -10.47
C ASN A 131 -3.13 -4.73 -8.98
N ILE A 132 -4.06 -3.82 -8.67
CA ILE A 132 -4.70 -3.71 -7.35
C ILE A 132 -6.18 -4.08 -7.55
N GLU A 133 -6.64 -5.12 -6.87
CA GLU A 133 -8.03 -5.57 -6.93
C GLU A 133 -8.87 -4.94 -5.81
N SER A 134 -8.27 -4.71 -4.65
CA SER A 134 -8.96 -4.09 -3.54
C SER A 134 -8.04 -3.21 -2.69
N ASN A 135 -8.63 -2.13 -2.15
CA ASN A 135 -8.03 -1.24 -1.17
C ASN A 135 -8.83 -1.34 0.12
N THR A 136 -8.28 -2.03 1.09
CA THR A 136 -8.96 -2.43 2.33
C THR A 136 -8.39 -1.70 3.54
N PRO A 137 -9.04 -1.73 4.71
CA PRO A 137 -8.46 -1.20 5.95
C PRO A 137 -7.11 -1.81 6.32
N PHE A 138 -6.80 -3.01 5.80
CA PHE A 138 -5.58 -3.77 6.12
C PHE A 138 -4.57 -3.81 4.96
N GLY A 139 -4.72 -2.93 3.99
CA GLY A 139 -3.82 -2.80 2.86
C GLY A 139 -4.46 -3.06 1.51
N ILE A 140 -3.62 -3.10 0.50
CA ILE A 140 -4.03 -3.44 -0.86
C ILE A 140 -3.79 -4.92 -1.13
N VAL A 141 -4.69 -5.50 -1.90
CA VAL A 141 -4.61 -6.87 -2.41
C VAL A 141 -4.76 -6.84 -3.92
N GLY A 142 -4.07 -7.73 -4.61
CA GLY A 142 -4.15 -7.89 -6.04
C GLY A 142 -3.39 -9.12 -6.51
N VAL A 143 -3.17 -9.21 -7.82
CA VAL A 143 -2.50 -10.34 -8.46
C VAL A 143 -1.28 -9.85 -9.23
N LEU A 144 -0.18 -10.60 -9.13
CA LEU A 144 1.03 -10.36 -9.91
C LEU A 144 0.89 -10.95 -11.32
N ASN A 145 1.48 -10.26 -12.30
CA ASN A 145 1.50 -10.73 -13.69
C ASN A 145 2.40 -11.96 -13.84
N ASP A 146 3.54 -11.95 -13.14
CA ASP A 146 4.57 -12.98 -13.20
C ASP A 146 5.03 -13.34 -11.78
N ASP A 147 5.76 -14.45 -11.67
CA ASP A 147 6.40 -14.84 -10.44
C ASP A 147 7.52 -13.85 -10.10
N ILE A 148 7.65 -13.51 -8.83
CA ILE A 148 8.74 -12.65 -8.35
C ILE A 148 9.94 -13.49 -7.90
N ALA A 149 11.11 -12.85 -7.88
CA ALA A 149 12.31 -13.48 -7.35
C ALA A 149 12.10 -13.87 -5.87
N PRO A 150 12.57 -15.06 -5.45
CA PRO A 150 12.49 -15.46 -4.05
C PRO A 150 13.15 -14.45 -3.11
N ASN A 151 12.61 -14.34 -1.91
CA ASN A 151 13.22 -13.55 -0.85
C ASN A 151 14.60 -14.14 -0.52
N PRO A 152 15.69 -13.34 -0.46
CA PRO A 152 17.04 -13.85 -0.24
C PRO A 152 17.25 -14.49 1.15
N TYR A 153 16.34 -14.31 2.09
CA TYR A 153 16.40 -14.87 3.44
C TYR A 153 15.63 -16.17 3.60
N PHE A 154 14.76 -16.51 2.64
CA PHE A 154 13.89 -17.69 2.73
C PHE A 154 13.96 -18.47 1.42
N ASN A 155 14.47 -19.68 1.46
CA ASN A 155 14.53 -20.58 0.29
C ASN A 155 13.15 -21.13 -0.09
N GLU A 156 12.22 -21.12 0.85
CA GLU A 156 10.85 -21.62 0.69
C GLU A 156 9.86 -20.67 1.39
N PRO A 157 8.57 -20.72 1.03
CA PRO A 157 7.53 -19.97 1.74
C PRO A 157 7.52 -20.30 3.24
N ILE A 158 7.43 -19.27 4.07
CA ILE A 158 7.40 -19.40 5.53
C ILE A 158 5.95 -19.54 6.05
N PRO A 159 5.75 -20.22 7.19
CA PRO A 159 4.41 -20.35 7.77
C PRO A 159 3.90 -19.02 8.32
N VAL A 160 2.58 -18.86 8.31
CA VAL A 160 1.88 -17.76 8.98
C VAL A 160 1.86 -18.01 10.49
N GLY A 161 2.11 -16.97 11.28
CA GLY A 161 1.90 -16.94 12.72
C GLY A 161 0.55 -16.31 13.04
N LEU A 162 -0.36 -17.08 13.63
CA LEU A 162 -1.67 -16.58 14.04
C LEU A 162 -1.52 -15.62 15.24
N ARG A 163 -2.43 -14.66 15.36
CA ARG A 163 -2.41 -13.61 16.40
C ARG A 163 -2.19 -14.15 17.81
N ASP A 164 -2.80 -15.29 18.13
CA ASP A 164 -2.69 -15.91 19.46
C ASP A 164 -1.28 -16.46 19.76
N THR A 165 -0.43 -16.60 18.74
CA THR A 165 0.96 -17.04 18.87
C THR A 165 1.95 -15.87 18.88
N VAL A 166 1.50 -14.66 18.56
CA VAL A 166 2.34 -13.46 18.57
C VAL A 166 2.56 -13.00 20.00
N ARG A 167 3.80 -12.65 20.34
CA ARG A 167 4.18 -12.22 21.68
C ARG A 167 5.12 -11.03 21.66
N GLU A 168 5.19 -10.32 22.74
CA GLU A 168 6.21 -9.30 22.98
C GLU A 168 7.63 -9.91 22.90
N GLY A 169 8.60 -9.11 22.48
CA GLY A 169 10.00 -9.50 22.35
C GLY A 169 10.55 -9.36 20.95
N GLN A 170 11.64 -10.08 20.68
CA GLN A 170 12.41 -9.95 19.45
C GLN A 170 11.63 -10.41 18.21
N ALA A 171 11.76 -9.66 17.15
CA ALA A 171 11.25 -9.96 15.82
C ALA A 171 12.12 -9.27 14.75
N GLN A 172 11.86 -9.52 13.50
CA GLN A 172 12.56 -8.86 12.39
C GLN A 172 11.57 -8.27 11.40
N ILE A 173 11.96 -7.17 10.78
CA ILE A 173 11.29 -6.64 9.58
C ILE A 173 12.21 -6.80 8.37
N TYR A 174 11.59 -6.99 7.21
CA TYR A 174 12.30 -7.06 5.93
C TYR A 174 11.90 -5.86 5.09
N THR A 175 12.89 -5.09 4.65
CA THR A 175 12.64 -3.88 3.89
C THR A 175 13.83 -3.53 3.01
N VAL A 176 13.63 -2.63 2.04
CA VAL A 176 14.69 -2.13 1.15
C VAL A 176 15.07 -0.73 1.60
N LEU A 177 16.35 -0.48 1.84
CA LEU A 177 16.87 0.85 2.17
C LEU A 177 17.65 1.49 1.01
N GLU A 178 18.10 0.67 0.04
CA GLU A 178 18.88 1.15 -1.11
C GLU A 178 18.73 0.17 -2.29
N GLY A 179 18.52 0.71 -3.48
CA GLY A 179 18.31 -0.08 -4.69
C GLY A 179 17.04 -0.93 -4.59
N ASP A 180 17.20 -2.21 -4.78
CA ASP A 180 16.18 -3.26 -4.68
C ASP A 180 16.57 -4.38 -3.69
N ARG A 181 17.62 -4.15 -2.90
CA ARG A 181 18.17 -5.13 -1.94
C ARG A 181 17.29 -5.21 -0.70
N ILE A 182 16.65 -6.35 -0.51
CA ILE A 182 15.93 -6.69 0.72
C ILE A 182 16.96 -6.94 1.82
N GLU A 183 16.74 -6.32 2.99
CA GLU A 183 17.55 -6.51 4.19
C GLU A 183 16.65 -6.80 5.40
N ALA A 184 17.15 -7.63 6.30
CA ALA A 184 16.52 -7.93 7.59
C ALA A 184 17.05 -6.97 8.66
N PHE A 185 16.12 -6.42 9.46
CA PHE A 185 16.42 -5.52 10.56
C PHE A 185 15.73 -5.96 11.84
N ASP A 186 16.44 -5.91 12.93
CA ASP A 186 15.92 -6.29 14.24
C ASP A 186 14.99 -5.22 14.80
N ILE A 187 13.87 -5.70 15.33
CA ILE A 187 12.87 -4.91 16.05
C ILE A 187 12.47 -5.62 17.33
N GLU A 188 11.84 -4.90 18.22
CA GLU A 188 11.16 -5.44 19.40
C GLU A 188 9.65 -5.18 19.29
N ILE A 189 8.85 -6.20 19.48
CA ILE A 189 7.40 -6.05 19.67
C ILE A 189 7.24 -5.64 21.15
N VAL A 190 6.79 -4.42 21.38
CA VAL A 190 6.70 -3.84 22.74
C VAL A 190 5.28 -3.89 23.31
N ASP A 191 4.28 -4.16 22.47
CA ASP A 191 2.90 -4.36 22.88
C ASP A 191 2.13 -5.15 21.82
N VAL A 192 1.27 -6.06 22.26
CA VAL A 192 0.40 -6.90 21.42
C VAL A 192 -1.04 -6.75 21.90
N ASN A 193 -1.88 -6.14 21.08
CA ASN A 193 -3.29 -6.00 21.40
C ASN A 193 -4.09 -7.24 21.03
N HIS A 194 -4.11 -8.24 21.91
CA HIS A 194 -4.89 -9.47 21.74
C HIS A 194 -6.40 -9.25 21.95
N ASN A 195 -6.81 -8.17 22.64
CA ASN A 195 -8.19 -7.90 23.05
C ASN A 195 -9.02 -7.18 21.97
N GLN A 196 -8.52 -7.10 20.74
CA GLN A 196 -9.30 -6.52 19.65
C GLN A 196 -10.37 -7.50 19.20
N ASP A 197 -11.61 -7.31 19.68
CA ASP A 197 -12.80 -7.96 19.13
C ASP A 197 -13.06 -7.53 17.67
N GLN A 198 -12.45 -6.43 17.25
CA GLN A 198 -12.49 -5.92 15.88
C GLN A 198 -11.08 -5.78 15.30
N ALA A 199 -10.94 -6.24 14.07
CA ALA A 199 -9.71 -6.09 13.30
C ALA A 199 -9.30 -4.61 13.19
N GLY A 200 -8.03 -4.30 13.43
CA GLY A 200 -7.51 -2.94 13.37
C GLY A 200 -6.07 -2.88 12.83
N PRO A 201 -5.70 -1.78 12.14
CA PRO A 201 -4.38 -1.63 11.54
C PRO A 201 -3.25 -1.33 12.56
N LYS A 202 -3.57 -1.25 13.85
CA LYS A 202 -2.63 -0.96 14.95
C LYS A 202 -2.70 -2.04 16.02
N SER A 203 -2.54 -3.29 15.60
CA SER A 203 -2.62 -4.46 16.48
C SER A 203 -1.32 -4.73 17.24
N LEU A 204 -0.20 -4.27 16.69
CA LEU A 204 1.14 -4.42 17.26
C LEU A 204 1.75 -3.04 17.47
N LYS A 205 2.48 -2.85 18.56
CA LYS A 205 3.39 -1.74 18.73
C LYS A 205 4.82 -2.27 18.66
N VAL A 206 5.65 -1.64 17.83
CA VAL A 206 7.02 -2.10 17.56
C VAL A 206 8.02 -0.98 17.83
N LYS A 207 9.24 -1.38 18.17
CA LYS A 207 10.39 -0.51 18.36
C LYS A 207 11.54 -1.00 17.48
N VAL A 208 12.12 -0.13 16.69
CA VAL A 208 13.36 -0.42 15.96
C VAL A 208 14.52 -0.53 16.91
N THR A 209 15.25 -1.64 16.87
CA THR A 209 16.42 -1.90 17.69
C THR A 209 17.71 -2.02 16.87
N ASP A 210 17.59 -2.27 15.56
CA ASP A 210 18.73 -2.41 14.65
C ASP A 210 19.44 -1.08 14.43
N PRO A 211 20.73 -0.96 14.79
CA PRO A 211 21.48 0.30 14.65
C PRO A 211 21.69 0.72 13.20
N ARG A 212 21.70 -0.23 12.23
CA ARG A 212 21.84 0.08 10.80
C ARG A 212 20.61 0.82 10.30
N LEU A 213 19.42 0.35 10.68
CA LEU A 213 18.16 0.97 10.31
C LEU A 213 18.04 2.36 10.95
N LEU A 214 18.36 2.48 12.25
CA LEU A 214 18.33 3.76 12.97
C LEU A 214 19.29 4.77 12.34
N GLN A 215 20.50 4.35 11.99
CA GLN A 215 21.49 5.22 11.35
C GLN A 215 21.05 5.68 9.96
N LYS A 216 20.46 4.80 9.15
CA LYS A 216 20.10 5.09 7.74
C LYS A 216 18.81 5.90 7.62
N SER A 217 17.78 5.58 8.42
CA SER A 217 16.44 6.16 8.29
C SER A 217 15.95 6.94 9.51
N GLY A 218 16.62 6.86 10.64
CA GLY A 218 16.17 7.47 11.91
C GLY A 218 15.02 6.71 12.58
N GLY A 219 14.63 5.54 12.05
CA GLY A 219 13.52 4.72 12.51
C GLY A 219 12.60 4.29 11.38
N ILE A 220 11.33 4.13 11.67
CA ILE A 220 10.31 3.80 10.65
C ILE A 220 9.99 5.05 9.84
N VAL A 221 9.99 4.92 8.51
CA VAL A 221 9.73 6.02 7.56
C VAL A 221 8.63 5.63 6.58
N GLN A 222 8.02 6.62 5.92
CA GLN A 222 7.06 6.38 4.84
C GLN A 222 7.70 5.53 3.73
N GLY A 223 6.92 4.61 3.18
CA GLY A 223 7.40 3.56 2.26
C GLY A 223 7.82 2.27 2.95
N MET A 224 7.95 2.22 4.29
CA MET A 224 8.10 0.97 5.04
C MET A 224 6.76 0.31 5.37
N SER A 225 5.63 0.98 5.16
CA SER A 225 4.30 0.38 5.28
C SER A 225 4.22 -0.88 4.43
N GLY A 226 3.80 -1.99 5.02
CA GLY A 226 3.80 -3.31 4.41
C GLY A 226 5.06 -4.13 4.66
N SER A 227 6.13 -3.58 5.25
CA SER A 227 7.32 -4.39 5.60
C SER A 227 6.91 -5.55 6.47
N PRO A 228 7.12 -6.83 6.03
CA PRO A 228 6.70 -8.00 6.78
C PRO A 228 7.42 -8.09 8.12
N ILE A 229 6.67 -8.48 9.15
CA ILE A 229 7.19 -8.75 10.49
C ILE A 229 7.26 -10.26 10.65
N VAL A 230 8.45 -10.76 10.96
CA VAL A 230 8.71 -12.18 11.19
C VAL A 230 9.16 -12.39 12.62
N GLN A 231 8.50 -13.31 13.32
CA GLN A 231 8.86 -13.78 14.66
C GLN A 231 8.95 -15.30 14.66
N ASP A 232 10.03 -15.84 15.17
CA ASP A 232 10.30 -17.30 15.24
C ASP A 232 10.11 -18.03 13.90
N GLY A 233 10.53 -17.39 12.80
CA GLY A 233 10.43 -17.95 11.44
C GLY A 233 9.00 -17.96 10.87
N ARG A 234 8.07 -17.20 11.46
CA ARG A 234 6.67 -17.09 11.01
C ARG A 234 6.36 -15.66 10.60
N LEU A 235 5.66 -15.49 9.49
CA LEU A 235 5.09 -14.19 9.12
C LEU A 235 3.92 -13.89 10.04
N ILE A 236 4.04 -12.87 10.90
CA ILE A 236 3.04 -12.52 11.91
C ILE A 236 2.25 -11.25 11.59
N GLY A 237 2.78 -10.41 10.71
CA GLY A 237 2.15 -9.13 10.40
C GLY A 237 2.98 -8.25 9.50
N ALA A 238 2.62 -6.98 9.44
CA ALA A 238 3.32 -5.95 8.67
C ALA A 238 3.37 -4.62 9.41
N ILE A 239 4.41 -3.83 9.16
CA ILE A 239 4.49 -2.43 9.60
C ILE A 239 3.40 -1.61 8.89
N THR A 240 2.72 -0.75 9.63
CA THR A 240 1.65 0.10 9.07
C THR A 240 1.90 1.59 9.23
N HIS A 241 2.20 2.05 10.43
CA HIS A 241 2.32 3.48 10.74
C HIS A 241 3.53 3.76 11.62
N VAL A 242 4.16 4.91 11.41
CA VAL A 242 5.18 5.46 12.30
C VAL A 242 4.55 6.36 13.37
N LEU A 243 5.13 6.42 14.56
CA LEU A 243 4.81 7.45 15.53
C LEU A 243 5.57 8.73 15.16
N ILE A 244 4.86 9.77 14.71
CA ILE A 244 5.47 10.99 14.15
C ILE A 244 6.46 11.66 15.14
N ASN A 245 6.12 11.69 16.42
CA ASN A 245 6.98 12.31 17.45
C ASN A 245 8.07 11.38 17.99
N ASP A 246 8.03 10.11 17.60
CA ASP A 246 8.99 9.10 18.05
C ASP A 246 9.18 8.03 16.96
N PRO A 247 9.93 8.34 15.89
CA PRO A 247 10.03 7.48 14.71
C PRO A 247 10.71 6.13 14.94
N ILE A 248 11.36 5.93 16.09
CA ILE A 248 11.89 4.60 16.46
C ILE A 248 10.76 3.62 16.82
N HIS A 249 9.55 4.14 17.12
CA HIS A 249 8.37 3.33 17.38
C HIS A 249 7.35 3.46 16.24
N GLY A 250 6.58 2.40 16.06
CA GLY A 250 5.48 2.35 15.10
C GLY A 250 4.45 1.30 15.43
N TYR A 251 3.52 1.14 14.52
CA TYR A 251 2.45 0.14 14.62
C TYR A 251 2.56 -0.89 13.51
N GLY A 252 2.03 -2.06 13.78
CA GLY A 252 1.84 -3.12 12.82
C GLY A 252 0.44 -3.71 12.90
N VAL A 253 0.06 -4.41 11.84
CA VAL A 253 -1.17 -5.18 11.71
C VAL A 253 -0.86 -6.66 11.78
N PHE A 254 -1.77 -7.49 12.33
CA PHE A 254 -1.64 -8.94 12.22
C PHE A 254 -1.82 -9.40 10.78
N ILE A 255 -1.07 -10.41 10.39
CA ILE A 255 -1.18 -10.98 9.05
C ILE A 255 -2.55 -11.56 8.76
N GLU A 256 -3.24 -12.11 9.77
CA GLU A 256 -4.60 -12.65 9.64
C GLU A 256 -5.59 -11.62 9.08
N TRP A 257 -5.47 -10.35 9.49
CA TRP A 257 -6.34 -9.28 8.99
C TRP A 257 -6.08 -8.97 7.52
N MET A 258 -4.82 -9.00 7.09
CA MET A 258 -4.47 -8.79 5.69
C MET A 258 -4.96 -9.94 4.82
N LEU A 259 -4.90 -11.17 5.31
CA LEU A 259 -5.32 -12.37 4.59
C LEU A 259 -6.83 -12.49 4.41
N GLN A 260 -7.66 -11.89 5.29
CA GLN A 260 -9.13 -11.96 5.22
C GLN A 260 -9.71 -11.46 3.89
N ASN A 261 -8.98 -10.62 3.15
CA ASN A 261 -9.41 -10.07 1.88
C ASN A 261 -8.75 -10.76 0.68
N THR A 262 -8.22 -11.95 0.88
CA THR A 262 -7.61 -12.78 -0.16
C THR A 262 -8.35 -14.11 -0.28
N THR A 263 -8.25 -14.76 -1.43
CA THR A 263 -8.75 -16.14 -1.60
C THR A 263 -7.79 -17.18 -1.02
N ILE A 264 -6.63 -16.73 -0.52
CA ILE A 264 -5.63 -17.61 0.10
C ILE A 264 -6.23 -18.37 1.28
N ILE A 265 -7.13 -17.74 2.06
CA ILE A 265 -7.82 -18.38 3.20
C ILE A 265 -8.81 -19.46 2.74
N GLU A 266 -9.41 -19.36 1.57
CA GLU A 266 -10.32 -20.38 1.05
C GLU A 266 -9.61 -21.71 0.75
N GLY A 267 -8.32 -21.66 0.44
CA GLY A 267 -7.44 -22.84 0.34
C GLY A 267 -7.08 -23.48 1.69
N PHE A 268 -7.31 -22.77 2.80
CA PHE A 268 -7.27 -23.33 4.15
C PHE A 268 -8.63 -23.96 4.45
N GLY A 269 -8.91 -25.13 3.87
CA GLY A 269 -10.07 -25.92 4.25
C GLY A 269 -10.09 -26.03 5.78
N VAL A 270 -11.00 -25.29 6.41
CA VAL A 270 -11.39 -25.52 7.80
C VAL A 270 -12.16 -26.83 7.83
N GLU A 271 -11.46 -27.95 7.67
CA GLU A 271 -11.90 -29.17 8.29
C GLU A 271 -11.77 -28.94 9.79
N THR A 272 -12.89 -28.77 10.44
CA THR A 272 -13.01 -28.74 11.89
C THR A 272 -12.20 -29.88 12.50
N GLY A 273 -10.94 -29.60 12.90
CA GLY A 273 -10.12 -30.55 13.62
C GLY A 273 -8.63 -30.65 13.29
N ARG A 274 -8.12 -30.15 12.16
CA ARG A 274 -6.67 -30.10 11.87
C ARG A 274 -6.33 -28.92 10.98
N ALA A 275 -5.70 -27.91 11.54
CA ALA A 275 -5.13 -26.80 10.79
C ALA A 275 -4.00 -27.32 9.89
N THR A 276 -4.23 -27.36 8.59
CA THR A 276 -3.16 -27.53 7.61
C THR A 276 -2.44 -26.18 7.48
N GLN A 277 -1.17 -26.12 7.86
CA GLN A 277 -0.37 -24.90 7.79
C GLN A 277 -0.09 -24.59 6.32
N SER A 278 -0.59 -23.49 5.79
CA SER A 278 -0.10 -22.95 4.52
C SER A 278 1.11 -22.03 4.77
N LYS A 279 1.93 -21.90 3.75
CA LYS A 279 3.19 -21.16 3.79
C LYS A 279 3.13 -20.04 2.76
N LEU A 280 3.51 -18.84 3.13
CA LEU A 280 3.60 -17.68 2.26
C LEU A 280 5.05 -17.23 2.09
N ALA A 281 5.38 -16.66 0.92
CA ALA A 281 6.65 -15.98 0.70
C ALA A 281 6.56 -14.54 1.23
N ALA A 282 7.49 -14.14 2.05
CA ALA A 282 7.63 -12.80 2.61
C ALA A 282 8.64 -11.95 1.82
#